data_39a39432cb0b5b3563aaa1012ddc18cc
#
_entry.id   39a39432cb0b5b3563aaa1012ddc18cc
#
_cell.length_a   1.000
_cell.length_b   1.000
_cell.length_c   1.000
_cell.angle_alpha   90.00
_cell.angle_beta   90.00
_cell.angle_gamma   90.00
#
_symmetry.space_group_name_H-M   'P 1'
#
loop_
_entity.id
_entity.type
_entity.pdbx_description
1 polymer ?
#
loop_
_entity_poly.entity_id
_entity_poly.type
_entity_poly.pdbx_seq_one_letter_code
_entity_poly.pdbx_strand_id
1 'polypeptide(L)'
;MTVFSNTSTQDTKGTVYVVDDDDAIRDSLRWLLEANDYKVELYDSGESFIAKYDPNAIAVLVLDVRMPGMSGLEVQEHLLARKADLPIIFITGHGDVPMAVRALKKGAVDFIEKPFQQAALKAQVEHMLNEARERRMKNERQSLNEALLAKLTPREQQVLERIVAGRLNKQIADRKSVV
;
A
#
# COMPACT_ATOMS: atom_id res chain seq x y z
N MET A 1 0.44 -42.62 -11.14
CA MET A 1 -0.44 -41.53 -11.57
C MET A 1 -0.24 -40.37 -10.63
N THR A 2 0.62 -39.44 -11.00
CA THR A 2 1.01 -38.28 -10.17
C THR A 2 0.15 -37.13 -10.59
N VAL A 3 -0.76 -36.70 -9.72
CA VAL A 3 -1.63 -35.53 -9.96
C VAL A 3 -0.79 -34.29 -9.67
N PHE A 4 -0.32 -33.62 -10.70
CA PHE A 4 0.26 -32.31 -10.58
C PHE A 4 -0.88 -31.32 -10.26
N SER A 5 -0.99 -30.93 -9.01
CA SER A 5 -1.79 -29.77 -8.63
C SER A 5 -1.15 -28.53 -9.20
N ASN A 6 -1.65 -28.12 -10.35
CA ASN A 6 -1.27 -26.87 -11.01
C ASN A 6 -1.95 -25.74 -10.25
N THR A 7 -1.32 -25.25 -9.18
CA THR A 7 -1.72 -24.00 -8.54
C THR A 7 -1.26 -22.90 -9.49
N SER A 8 -2.12 -22.55 -10.43
CA SER A 8 -1.97 -21.34 -11.24
C SER A 8 -1.93 -20.16 -10.25
N THR A 9 -0.74 -19.67 -9.99
CA THR A 9 -0.55 -18.30 -9.49
C THR A 9 -1.09 -17.40 -10.60
N GLN A 10 -2.39 -17.13 -10.57
CA GLN A 10 -2.92 -16.01 -11.35
C GLN A 10 -2.12 -14.79 -10.93
N ASP A 11 -1.54 -14.14 -11.90
CA ASP A 11 -0.72 -12.94 -11.74
C ASP A 11 -1.68 -11.79 -11.37
N THR A 12 -2.11 -11.79 -10.10
CA THR A 12 -3.08 -10.83 -9.59
C THR A 12 -2.43 -9.45 -9.53
N LYS A 13 -3.19 -8.42 -9.90
CA LYS A 13 -2.73 -7.02 -9.86
C LYS A 13 -2.42 -6.51 -8.44
N GLY A 14 -2.62 -7.32 -7.43
CA GLY A 14 -2.40 -7.02 -6.02
C GLY A 14 -3.60 -7.40 -5.18
N THR A 15 -3.50 -7.24 -3.89
CA THR A 15 -4.57 -7.56 -2.93
C THR A 15 -5.33 -6.30 -2.55
N VAL A 16 -6.65 -6.37 -2.52
CA VAL A 16 -7.52 -5.33 -1.98
C VAL A 16 -8.23 -5.89 -0.76
N TYR A 17 -7.94 -5.34 0.40
CA TYR A 17 -8.69 -5.61 1.61
C TYR A 17 -9.92 -4.71 1.63
N VAL A 18 -11.09 -5.27 1.88
CA VAL A 18 -12.35 -4.53 2.01
C VAL A 18 -12.89 -4.76 3.41
N VAL A 19 -13.08 -3.68 4.16
CA VAL A 19 -13.61 -3.72 5.52
C VAL A 19 -14.83 -2.80 5.60
N ASP A 20 -15.99 -3.40 5.73
CA ASP A 20 -17.30 -2.72 5.81
C ASP A 20 -18.26 -3.66 6.57
N ASP A 21 -19.13 -3.17 7.43
CA ASP A 21 -20.09 -4.02 8.16
C ASP A 21 -21.30 -4.42 7.31
N ASP A 22 -21.55 -3.74 6.19
CA ASP A 22 -22.63 -4.03 5.25
C ASP A 22 -22.23 -5.12 4.23
N ASP A 23 -22.87 -6.29 4.30
CA ASP A 23 -22.65 -7.42 3.38
C ASP A 23 -22.86 -7.03 1.92
N ALA A 24 -23.91 -6.22 1.63
CA ALA A 24 -24.23 -5.85 0.25
C ALA A 24 -23.13 -4.95 -0.37
N ILE A 25 -22.54 -4.09 0.44
CA ILE A 25 -21.41 -3.26 0.01
C ILE A 25 -20.18 -4.13 -0.22
N ARG A 26 -19.84 -5.04 0.71
CA ARG A 26 -18.73 -5.97 0.55
C ARG A 26 -18.87 -6.82 -0.71
N ASP A 27 -20.05 -7.38 -0.98
CA ASP A 27 -20.30 -8.17 -2.18
C ASP A 27 -20.19 -7.35 -3.46
N SER A 28 -20.75 -6.14 -3.47
CA SER A 28 -20.64 -5.24 -4.61
C SER A 28 -19.18 -4.87 -4.93
N LEU A 29 -18.40 -4.56 -3.90
CA LEU A 29 -16.99 -4.24 -4.05
C LEU A 29 -16.17 -5.46 -4.51
N ARG A 30 -16.46 -6.65 -3.98
CA ARG A 30 -15.84 -7.89 -4.44
C ARG A 30 -16.04 -8.11 -5.93
N TRP A 31 -17.30 -8.07 -6.40
CA TRP A 31 -17.62 -8.22 -7.81
C TRP A 31 -16.86 -7.23 -8.70
N LEU A 32 -16.84 -5.96 -8.30
CA LEU A 32 -16.16 -4.92 -9.04
C LEU A 32 -14.65 -5.17 -9.14
N LEU A 33 -14.03 -5.54 -8.03
CA LEU A 33 -12.57 -5.64 -7.94
C LEU A 33 -12.07 -6.95 -8.53
N GLU A 34 -12.74 -8.08 -8.29
CA GLU A 34 -12.39 -9.37 -8.89
C GLU A 34 -12.54 -9.36 -10.42
N ALA A 35 -13.56 -8.67 -10.95
CA ALA A 35 -13.74 -8.46 -12.40
C ALA A 35 -12.58 -7.65 -13.05
N ASN A 36 -11.72 -7.05 -12.25
CA ASN A 36 -10.54 -6.30 -12.68
C ASN A 36 -9.21 -6.96 -12.30
N ASP A 37 -9.22 -8.26 -12.00
CA ASP A 37 -8.06 -9.12 -11.69
C ASP A 37 -7.36 -8.78 -10.37
N TYR A 38 -8.06 -8.15 -9.41
CA TYR A 38 -7.56 -7.99 -8.04
C TYR A 38 -7.89 -9.21 -7.19
N LYS A 39 -6.98 -9.58 -6.29
CA LYS A 39 -7.30 -10.50 -5.19
C LYS A 39 -8.07 -9.71 -4.14
N VAL A 40 -9.26 -10.14 -3.77
CA VAL A 40 -10.10 -9.45 -2.79
C VAL A 40 -10.25 -10.28 -1.52
N GLU A 41 -10.01 -9.66 -0.38
CA GLU A 41 -10.25 -10.24 0.93
C GLU A 41 -11.22 -9.35 1.70
N LEU A 42 -12.33 -9.94 2.17
CA LEU A 42 -13.43 -9.26 2.82
C LEU A 42 -13.40 -9.45 4.34
N TYR A 43 -13.68 -8.39 5.05
CA TYR A 43 -13.79 -8.37 6.50
C TYR A 43 -15.03 -7.59 6.93
N ASP A 44 -15.76 -8.11 7.89
CA ASP A 44 -16.98 -7.54 8.45
C ASP A 44 -16.75 -6.55 9.59
N SER A 45 -15.51 -6.46 10.06
CA SER A 45 -15.15 -5.64 11.22
C SER A 45 -13.66 -5.27 11.19
N GLY A 46 -13.32 -4.16 11.83
CA GLY A 46 -11.95 -3.72 12.01
C GLY A 46 -11.10 -4.72 12.77
N GLU A 47 -11.67 -5.35 13.79
CA GLU A 47 -11.03 -6.38 14.61
C GLU A 47 -10.64 -7.61 13.79
N SER A 48 -11.54 -8.10 12.95
CA SER A 48 -11.29 -9.28 12.10
C SER A 48 -10.20 -8.99 11.08
N PHE A 49 -10.17 -7.78 10.53
CA PHE A 49 -9.13 -7.33 9.62
C PHE A 49 -7.75 -7.25 10.31
N ILE A 50 -7.66 -6.54 11.44
CA ILE A 50 -6.39 -6.36 12.18
C ILE A 50 -5.79 -7.69 12.63
N ALA A 51 -6.61 -8.70 12.88
CA ALA A 51 -6.18 -10.03 13.30
C ALA A 51 -5.63 -10.90 12.15
N LYS A 52 -6.02 -10.64 10.89
CA LYS A 52 -5.82 -11.59 9.78
C LYS A 52 -5.06 -11.02 8.58
N TYR A 53 -4.98 -9.69 8.40
CA TYR A 53 -4.32 -9.11 7.23
C TYR A 53 -2.84 -9.49 7.16
N ASP A 54 -2.31 -9.67 5.96
CA ASP A 54 -0.88 -9.91 5.76
C ASP A 54 -0.14 -8.56 5.64
N PRO A 55 0.74 -8.20 6.60
CA PRO A 55 1.48 -6.96 6.56
C PRO A 55 2.54 -6.91 5.45
N ASN A 56 2.85 -8.05 4.82
CA ASN A 56 3.84 -8.14 3.74
C ASN A 56 3.21 -8.13 2.35
N ALA A 57 1.90 -8.17 2.25
CA ALA A 57 1.22 -8.13 0.97
C ALA A 57 1.37 -6.76 0.29
N ILE A 58 1.50 -6.76 -1.05
CA ILE A 58 1.29 -5.54 -1.82
C ILE A 58 -0.21 -5.35 -1.92
N ALA A 59 -0.74 -4.44 -1.12
CA ALA A 59 -2.17 -4.33 -0.92
C ALA A 59 -2.62 -2.87 -0.73
N VAL A 60 -3.93 -2.68 -0.85
CA VAL A 60 -4.67 -1.45 -0.52
C VAL A 60 -5.83 -1.84 0.39
N LEU A 61 -6.13 -1.01 1.36
CA LEU A 61 -7.27 -1.15 2.26
C LEU A 61 -8.39 -0.19 1.83
N VAL A 62 -9.54 -0.74 1.51
CA VAL A 62 -10.80 -0.04 1.32
C VAL A 62 -11.61 -0.20 2.61
N LEU A 63 -11.86 0.88 3.32
CA LEU A 63 -12.29 0.86 4.71
C LEU A 63 -13.50 1.77 4.96
N ASP A 64 -14.58 1.22 5.47
CA ASP A 64 -15.68 2.05 5.95
C ASP A 64 -15.28 2.82 7.21
N VAL A 65 -15.73 4.08 7.29
CA VAL A 65 -15.42 4.94 8.45
C VAL A 65 -16.22 4.53 9.67
N ARG A 66 -17.51 4.16 9.46
CA ARG A 66 -18.46 3.87 10.54
C ARG A 66 -18.80 2.40 10.58
N MET A 67 -18.24 1.71 11.51
CA MET A 67 -18.55 0.30 11.76
C MET A 67 -18.87 0.09 13.26
N PRO A 68 -19.69 -0.89 13.60
CA PRO A 68 -19.85 -1.34 14.99
C PRO A 68 -18.51 -1.83 15.54
N GLY A 69 -18.25 -1.63 16.83
CA GLY A 69 -16.99 -1.99 17.45
C GLY A 69 -15.88 -1.01 17.07
N MET A 70 -14.83 -1.51 16.41
CA MET A 70 -13.70 -0.69 15.96
C MET A 70 -14.07 0.10 14.71
N SER A 71 -14.07 1.42 14.82
CA SER A 71 -14.28 2.34 13.69
C SER A 71 -13.12 2.30 12.70
N GLY A 72 -13.35 2.73 11.45
CA GLY A 72 -12.27 2.81 10.45
C GLY A 72 -11.11 3.72 10.89
N LEU A 73 -11.37 4.79 11.65
CA LEU A 73 -10.31 5.66 12.17
C LEU A 73 -9.44 4.95 13.23
N GLU A 74 -10.04 4.10 14.06
CA GLU A 74 -9.29 3.30 15.02
C GLU A 74 -8.47 2.22 14.32
N VAL A 75 -8.98 1.60 13.25
CA VAL A 75 -8.18 0.71 12.38
C VAL A 75 -6.96 1.45 11.83
N GLN A 76 -7.13 2.67 11.33
CA GLN A 76 -6.02 3.49 10.84
C GLN A 76 -4.98 3.76 11.95
N GLU A 77 -5.42 4.10 13.16
CA GLU A 77 -4.52 4.32 14.30
C GLU A 77 -3.73 3.06 14.66
N HIS A 78 -4.37 1.90 14.64
CA HIS A 78 -3.70 0.60 14.85
C HIS A 78 -2.63 0.32 13.79
N LEU A 79 -2.92 0.60 12.52
CA LEU A 79 -1.96 0.42 11.42
C LEU A 79 -0.77 1.39 11.55
N LEU A 80 -1.03 2.66 11.88
CA LEU A 80 0.01 3.66 12.12
C LEU A 80 0.92 3.29 13.29
N ALA A 81 0.34 2.81 14.41
CA ALA A 81 1.11 2.36 15.57
C ALA A 81 2.05 1.18 15.25
N ARG A 82 1.64 0.32 14.31
CA ARG A 82 2.46 -0.80 13.81
C ARG A 82 3.41 -0.41 12.68
N LYS A 83 3.40 0.86 12.25
CA LYS A 83 4.17 1.36 11.09
C LYS A 83 3.88 0.55 9.81
N ALA A 84 2.63 0.09 9.66
CA ALA A 84 2.22 -0.65 8.47
C ALA A 84 2.21 0.27 7.25
N ASP A 85 2.89 -0.13 6.18
CA ASP A 85 2.90 0.57 4.89
C ASP A 85 1.73 0.07 4.02
N LEU A 86 0.50 0.32 4.49
CA LEU A 86 -0.73 -0.08 3.82
C LEU A 86 -1.54 1.18 3.49
N PRO A 87 -1.66 1.56 2.22
CA PRO A 87 -2.47 2.71 1.82
C PRO A 87 -3.95 2.45 2.10
N ILE A 88 -4.65 3.46 2.60
CA ILE A 88 -6.05 3.40 3.01
C ILE A 88 -6.89 4.33 2.14
N ILE A 89 -7.94 3.79 1.53
CA ILE A 89 -9.05 4.52 0.91
C ILE A 89 -10.25 4.40 1.83
N PHE A 90 -10.68 5.50 2.43
CA PHE A 90 -11.89 5.50 3.22
C PHE A 90 -13.14 5.56 2.34
N ILE A 91 -14.13 4.73 2.66
CA ILE A 91 -15.49 4.89 2.13
C ILE A 91 -16.34 5.50 3.24
N THR A 92 -17.08 6.55 2.94
CA THR A 92 -17.83 7.31 3.94
C THR A 92 -19.24 7.65 3.44
N GLY A 93 -20.22 7.65 4.33
CA GLY A 93 -21.55 8.16 4.06
C GLY A 93 -21.63 9.69 4.15
N HIS A 94 -22.78 10.24 3.78
CA HIS A 94 -23.08 11.67 3.87
C HIS A 94 -22.84 12.20 5.30
N GLY A 95 -22.17 13.33 5.42
CA GLY A 95 -21.95 14.03 6.69
C GLY A 95 -20.64 13.68 7.41
N ASP A 96 -19.84 12.76 6.89
CA ASP A 96 -18.58 12.36 7.53
C ASP A 96 -17.34 13.16 7.06
N VAL A 97 -17.54 14.24 6.31
CA VAL A 97 -16.46 15.10 5.79
C VAL A 97 -15.46 15.55 6.88
N PRO A 98 -15.88 15.95 8.10
CA PRO A 98 -14.92 16.29 9.14
C PRO A 98 -14.06 15.10 9.59
N MET A 99 -14.61 13.88 9.56
CA MET A 99 -13.88 12.65 9.88
C MET A 99 -12.90 12.28 8.76
N ALA A 100 -13.34 12.40 7.51
CA ALA A 100 -12.48 12.20 6.33
C ALA A 100 -11.26 13.14 6.37
N VAL A 101 -11.46 14.42 6.67
CA VAL A 101 -10.36 15.41 6.83
C VAL A 101 -9.39 15.00 7.95
N ARG A 102 -9.86 14.46 9.07
CA ARG A 102 -9.00 13.94 10.14
C ARG A 102 -8.18 12.74 9.66
N ALA A 103 -8.81 11.82 8.93
CA ALA A 103 -8.16 10.64 8.37
C ALA A 103 -7.03 11.04 7.40
N LEU A 104 -7.27 12.00 6.51
CA LEU A 104 -6.26 12.53 5.58
C LEU A 104 -5.08 13.17 6.32
N LYS A 105 -5.34 13.95 7.36
CA LYS A 105 -4.27 14.55 8.19
C LYS A 105 -3.42 13.50 8.91
N LYS A 106 -3.93 12.28 9.12
CA LYS A 106 -3.23 11.14 9.73
C LYS A 106 -2.58 10.22 8.69
N GLY A 107 -2.56 10.62 7.41
CA GLY A 107 -1.87 9.88 6.36
C GLY A 107 -2.74 8.88 5.60
N ALA A 108 -4.08 8.96 5.73
CA ALA A 108 -4.95 8.31 4.74
C ALA A 108 -4.71 8.93 3.37
N VAL A 109 -4.78 8.11 2.34
CA VAL A 109 -4.41 8.58 0.99
C VAL A 109 -5.58 9.31 0.35
N ASP A 110 -6.80 8.79 0.52
CA ASP A 110 -8.01 9.41 -0.03
C ASP A 110 -9.29 8.93 0.67
N PHE A 111 -10.42 9.56 0.32
CA PHE A 111 -11.74 9.12 0.73
C PHE A 111 -12.72 9.19 -0.43
N ILE A 112 -13.72 8.31 -0.41
CA ILE A 112 -14.77 8.22 -1.41
C ILE A 112 -16.13 8.29 -0.69
N GLU A 113 -16.99 9.18 -1.14
CA GLU A 113 -18.33 9.34 -0.56
C GLU A 113 -19.32 8.36 -1.21
N LYS A 114 -20.14 7.70 -0.37
CA LYS A 114 -21.27 6.85 -0.81
C LYS A 114 -22.46 7.74 -1.19
N PRO A 115 -23.13 7.53 -2.34
CA PRO A 115 -22.84 6.54 -3.38
C PRO A 115 -21.69 6.97 -4.30
N PHE A 116 -20.80 6.05 -4.62
CA PHE A 116 -19.59 6.32 -5.42
C PHE A 116 -19.67 5.73 -6.83
N GLN A 117 -18.92 6.34 -7.74
CA GLN A 117 -18.74 5.81 -9.08
C GLN A 117 -17.67 4.69 -9.04
N GLN A 118 -18.02 3.53 -9.59
CA GLN A 118 -17.13 2.37 -9.65
C GLN A 118 -15.79 2.68 -10.35
N ALA A 119 -15.83 3.50 -11.41
CA ALA A 119 -14.63 3.91 -12.12
C ALA A 119 -13.67 4.74 -11.24
N ALA A 120 -14.18 5.60 -10.36
CA ALA A 120 -13.37 6.40 -9.45
C ALA A 120 -12.65 5.52 -8.42
N LEU A 121 -13.37 4.59 -7.78
CA LEU A 121 -12.77 3.66 -6.84
C LEU A 121 -11.69 2.80 -7.51
N LYS A 122 -11.98 2.25 -8.71
CA LYS A 122 -11.02 1.45 -9.47
C LYS A 122 -9.75 2.22 -9.76
N ALA A 123 -9.86 3.46 -10.26
CA ALA A 123 -8.70 4.29 -10.58
C ALA A 123 -7.83 4.57 -9.35
N GLN A 124 -8.44 4.81 -8.19
CA GLN A 124 -7.72 5.02 -6.94
C GLN A 124 -7.03 3.74 -6.45
N VAL A 125 -7.71 2.60 -6.47
CA VAL A 125 -7.13 1.31 -6.10
C VAL A 125 -5.91 1.00 -6.98
N GLU A 126 -6.02 1.20 -8.30
CA GLU A 126 -4.92 0.96 -9.25
C GLU A 126 -3.72 1.88 -8.96
N HIS A 127 -3.98 3.16 -8.76
CA HIS A 127 -2.95 4.14 -8.42
C HIS A 127 -2.22 3.76 -7.14
N MET A 128 -2.95 3.44 -6.08
CA MET A 128 -2.40 3.07 -4.78
C MET A 128 -1.58 1.78 -4.81
N LEU A 129 -2.04 0.77 -5.55
CA LEU A 129 -1.30 -0.48 -5.71
C LEU A 129 0.01 -0.27 -6.47
N ASN A 130 0.02 0.60 -7.48
CA ASN A 130 1.24 0.93 -8.21
C ASN A 130 2.25 1.64 -7.30
N GLU A 131 1.80 2.63 -6.53
CA GLU A 131 2.66 3.30 -5.54
C GLU A 131 3.20 2.34 -4.47
N ALA A 132 2.35 1.42 -3.98
CA ALA A 132 2.78 0.41 -3.00
C ALA A 132 3.86 -0.51 -3.57
N ARG A 133 3.74 -0.92 -4.85
CA ARG A 133 4.76 -1.71 -5.55
C ARG A 133 6.08 -0.94 -5.68
N GLU A 134 6.01 0.30 -6.13
CA GLU A 134 7.21 1.13 -6.30
C GLU A 134 7.94 1.35 -4.98
N ARG A 135 7.21 1.64 -3.90
CA ARG A 135 7.76 1.78 -2.55
C ARG A 135 8.44 0.48 -2.10
N ARG A 136 7.78 -0.67 -2.29
CA ARG A 136 8.34 -1.96 -1.93
C ARG A 136 9.63 -2.26 -2.70
N MET A 137 9.62 -2.10 -4.01
CA MET A 137 10.83 -2.29 -4.85
C MET A 137 11.98 -1.38 -4.43
N LYS A 138 11.68 -0.13 -4.08
CA LYS A 138 12.68 0.82 -3.58
C LYS A 138 13.26 0.36 -2.25
N ASN A 139 12.42 -0.06 -1.31
CA ASN A 139 12.85 -0.54 0.01
C ASN A 139 13.68 -1.83 -0.10
N GLU A 140 13.27 -2.79 -0.94
CA GLU A 140 14.02 -4.02 -1.20
C GLU A 140 15.41 -3.71 -1.80
N ARG A 141 15.47 -2.79 -2.78
CA ARG A 141 16.74 -2.35 -3.36
C ARG A 141 17.64 -1.66 -2.33
N GLN A 142 17.07 -0.82 -1.47
CA GLN A 142 17.82 -0.15 -0.41
C GLN A 142 18.36 -1.16 0.59
N SER A 143 17.53 -2.09 1.06
CA SER A 143 17.90 -3.15 1.99
C SER A 143 19.01 -4.04 1.42
N LEU A 144 18.91 -4.38 0.12
CA LEU A 144 19.96 -5.15 -0.57
C LEU A 144 21.28 -4.37 -0.64
N ASN A 145 21.21 -3.08 -0.97
CA ASN A 145 22.40 -2.22 -1.02
C ASN A 145 23.05 -2.09 0.36
N GLU A 146 22.28 -1.89 1.42
CA GLU A 146 22.77 -1.84 2.80
C GLU A 146 23.44 -3.16 3.20
N ALA A 147 22.82 -4.30 2.86
CA ALA A 147 23.39 -5.62 3.11
C ALA A 147 24.70 -5.87 2.33
N LEU A 148 24.83 -5.34 1.12
CA LEU A 148 26.06 -5.40 0.34
C LEU A 148 27.15 -4.50 0.93
N LEU A 149 26.79 -3.27 1.34
CA LEU A 149 27.71 -2.34 1.99
C LEU A 149 28.25 -2.88 3.33
N ALA A 150 27.37 -3.56 4.09
CA ALA A 150 27.77 -4.16 5.36
C ALA A 150 28.79 -5.32 5.21
N LYS A 151 28.92 -5.90 4.02
CA LYS A 151 29.93 -6.93 3.73
C LYS A 151 31.29 -6.37 3.38
N LEU A 152 31.40 -5.07 3.12
CA LEU A 152 32.64 -4.43 2.79
C LEU A 152 33.50 -4.23 4.05
N THR A 153 34.83 -4.48 3.91
CA THR A 153 35.79 -4.12 4.93
C THR A 153 35.86 -2.59 5.08
N PRO A 154 36.34 -2.07 6.23
CA PRO A 154 36.48 -0.61 6.42
C PRO A 154 37.30 0.07 5.31
N ARG A 155 38.29 -0.64 4.77
CA ARG A 155 39.16 -0.12 3.70
C ARG A 155 38.42 -0.04 2.36
N GLU A 156 37.59 -1.01 2.04
CA GLU A 156 36.74 -1.03 0.84
C GLU A 156 35.62 0.04 0.92
N GLN A 157 35.04 0.27 2.10
CA GLN A 157 34.09 1.33 2.33
C GLN A 157 34.70 2.71 2.06
N GLN A 158 35.92 2.98 2.59
CA GLN A 158 36.62 4.23 2.33
C GLN A 158 36.91 4.46 0.84
N VAL A 159 37.27 3.41 0.11
CA VAL A 159 37.50 3.49 -1.34
C VAL A 159 36.19 3.83 -2.06
N LEU A 160 35.11 3.16 -1.70
CA LEU A 160 33.78 3.40 -2.29
C LEU A 160 33.31 4.85 -2.05
N GLU A 161 33.45 5.36 -0.83
CA GLU A 161 33.11 6.75 -0.49
C GLU A 161 33.87 7.76 -1.34
N ARG A 162 35.17 7.54 -1.57
CA ARG A 162 35.97 8.40 -2.45
C ARG A 162 35.52 8.35 -3.90
N ILE A 163 35.16 7.18 -4.41
CA ILE A 163 34.66 7.01 -5.79
C ILE A 163 33.34 7.75 -5.95
N VAL A 164 32.42 7.60 -4.99
CA VAL A 164 31.11 8.29 -5.00
C VAL A 164 31.29 9.81 -4.93
N ALA A 165 32.18 10.29 -4.03
CA ALA A 165 32.47 11.72 -3.92
C ALA A 165 33.11 12.28 -5.21
N GLY A 166 34.01 11.54 -5.82
CA GLY A 166 34.65 11.90 -7.09
C GLY A 166 33.64 12.00 -8.26
N ARG A 167 32.69 11.06 -8.35
CA ARG A 167 31.61 11.09 -9.34
C ARG A 167 30.65 12.26 -9.13
N LEU A 168 30.27 12.56 -7.89
CA LEU A 168 29.46 13.72 -7.55
C LEU A 168 30.13 15.03 -7.97
N ASN A 169 31.41 15.18 -7.68
CA ASN A 169 32.16 16.38 -8.07
C ASN A 169 32.26 16.54 -9.60
N LYS A 170 32.44 15.43 -10.33
CA LYS A 170 32.46 15.44 -11.81
C LYS A 170 31.07 15.85 -12.38
N GLN A 171 29.97 15.30 -11.86
CA GLN A 171 28.63 15.67 -12.28
C GLN A 171 28.27 17.14 -12.01
N ILE A 172 28.77 17.69 -10.89
CA ILE A 172 28.60 19.11 -10.56
C ILE A 172 29.42 19.99 -11.53
N ALA A 173 30.63 19.57 -11.87
CA ALA A 173 31.49 20.27 -12.83
C ALA A 173 30.87 20.25 -14.24
N ASP A 174 30.37 19.10 -14.71
CA ASP A 174 29.73 18.97 -16.03
C ASP A 174 28.45 19.82 -16.14
N ARG A 175 27.67 19.95 -15.06
CA ARG A 175 26.49 20.85 -15.03
C ARG A 175 26.84 22.33 -15.04
N LYS A 176 28.01 22.74 -14.54
CA LYS A 176 28.46 24.14 -14.57
C LYS A 176 29.10 24.54 -15.89
N SER A 177 29.45 23.56 -16.76
CA SER A 177 30.04 23.81 -18.07
C SER A 177 29.02 23.99 -19.21
N VAL A 178 27.70 23.99 -18.87
CA VAL A 178 26.57 24.14 -19.82
C VAL A 178 25.82 25.45 -19.54
N VAL A 179 26.53 26.53 -19.21
CA VAL A 179 25.99 27.90 -19.16
C VAL A 179 26.80 28.80 -20.08
#